data_71139beb02fd2b04233e1c2383021c19
#
_entry.id   71139beb02fd2b04233e1c2383021c19
#
_cell.length_a   1.000
_cell.length_b   1.000
_cell.length_c   1.000
_cell.angle_alpha   90.00
_cell.angle_beta   90.00
_cell.angle_gamma   90.00
#
_symmetry.space_group_name_H-M   'P 1'
#
loop_
_entity.id
_entity.type
_entity.pdbx_description
1 polymer ?
#
loop_
_entity_poly.entity_id
_entity_poly.type
_entity_poly.pdbx_seq_one_letter_code
_entity_poly.pdbx_strand_id
1 'polypeptide(L)' 'MAKISVMGTGSWGTALAILLHNNGHQVMLWSAHPEKAASLNENREDPKKLPGIKIPEEIAITGD' A
#
# COMPACT_ATOMS: atom_id res chain seq x y z
N MET A 1 -15.12 -1.94 -11.36
CA MET A 1 -13.80 -2.21 -10.74
C MET A 1 -12.69 -1.85 -11.70
N ALA A 2 -11.66 -1.16 -11.22
CA ALA A 2 -10.51 -0.78 -12.02
C ALA A 2 -9.22 -1.35 -11.40
N LYS A 3 -8.18 -1.46 -12.23
CA LYS A 3 -6.83 -1.77 -11.76
C LYS A 3 -6.08 -0.46 -11.61
N ILE A 4 -5.64 -0.16 -10.40
CA ILE A 4 -5.03 1.13 -10.09
C ILE A 4 -3.67 0.91 -9.44
N SER A 5 -2.66 1.61 -9.93
CA SER A 5 -1.33 1.61 -9.33
C SER A 5 -1.13 2.93 -8.60
N VAL A 6 -0.79 2.85 -7.31
CA VAL A 6 -0.47 4.02 -6.51
C VAL A 6 1.05 4.11 -6.38
N MET A 7 1.62 5.20 -6.86
CA MET A 7 3.06 5.39 -6.88
C MET A 7 3.50 6.13 -5.63
N GLY A 8 4.16 5.40 -4.74
CA GLY A 8 4.68 5.96 -3.51
C GLY A 8 4.01 5.39 -2.27
N THR A 9 4.82 5.11 -1.25
CA THR A 9 4.37 4.47 -0.02
C THR A 9 4.38 5.41 1.18
N GLY A 10 4.32 6.72 0.95
CA GLY A 10 4.12 7.67 2.03
C GLY A 10 2.74 7.48 2.65
N SER A 11 2.47 8.16 3.76
CA SER A 11 1.19 8.01 4.45
C SER A 11 0.01 8.34 3.53
N TRP A 12 0.15 9.36 2.70
CA TRP A 12 -0.89 9.76 1.77
C TRP A 12 -1.16 8.69 0.72
N GLY A 13 -0.10 8.15 0.10
CA GLY A 13 -0.25 7.10 -0.92
C GLY A 13 -0.84 5.82 -0.36
N THR A 14 -0.39 5.42 0.82
CA THR A 14 -0.90 4.22 1.48
C THR A 14 -2.37 4.39 1.84
N ALA A 15 -2.76 5.54 2.39
CA ALA A 15 -4.15 5.80 2.72
C ALA A 15 -5.04 5.80 1.48
N LEU A 16 -4.55 6.38 0.39
CA LEU A 16 -5.29 6.39 -0.88
C LEU A 16 -5.48 4.98 -1.42
N ALA A 17 -4.43 4.14 -1.34
CA ALA A 17 -4.52 2.76 -1.79
C ALA A 17 -5.59 1.99 -1.02
N ILE A 18 -5.65 2.17 0.29
CA ILE A 18 -6.65 1.52 1.12
C ILE A 18 -8.06 2.00 0.76
N LEU A 19 -8.21 3.30 0.56
CA LEU A 19 -9.52 3.86 0.18
C LEU A 19 -10.00 3.28 -1.14
N LEU A 20 -9.11 3.22 -2.15
CA LEU A 20 -9.47 2.67 -3.45
C LEU A 20 -9.81 1.18 -3.37
N HIS A 21 -9.07 0.44 -2.57
CA HIS A 21 -9.38 -0.96 -2.34
C HIS A 21 -10.77 -1.13 -1.73
N ASN A 22 -11.09 -0.30 -0.73
CA ASN A 22 -12.40 -0.38 -0.07
C ASN A 22 -13.55 -0.02 -1.00
N ASN A 23 -13.27 0.71 -2.08
CA ASN A 23 -14.26 1.03 -3.10
C ASN A 23 -14.34 -0.01 -4.21
N GLY A 24 -13.71 -1.16 -4.03
CA GLY A 24 -13.85 -2.29 -4.94
C GLY A 24 -12.85 -2.34 -6.07
N HIS A 25 -11.81 -1.50 -6.03
CA HIS A 25 -10.78 -1.50 -7.07
C HIS A 25 -9.67 -2.48 -6.73
N GLN A 26 -9.01 -2.98 -7.76
CA GLN A 26 -7.80 -3.78 -7.61
C GLN A 26 -6.61 -2.82 -7.56
N VAL A 27 -5.88 -2.80 -6.44
CA VAL A 27 -4.87 -1.78 -6.19
C VAL A 27 -3.49 -2.42 -6.03
N MET A 28 -2.49 -1.77 -6.63
CA MET A 28 -1.09 -2.08 -6.41
C MET A 28 -0.41 -0.84 -5.86
N LEU A 29 0.36 -1.01 -4.79
CA LEU A 29 1.11 0.06 -4.16
C LEU A 29 2.59 -0.11 -4.50
N TRP A 30 3.18 0.90 -5.11
CA TRP A 30 4.58 0.84 -5.55
C TRP A 30 5.46 1.71 -4.65
N SER A 31 6.60 1.16 -4.23
CA SER A 31 7.59 1.88 -3.44
C SER A 31 8.88 2.02 -4.24
N ALA A 32 9.47 3.21 -4.19
CA ALA A 32 10.80 3.45 -4.77
C ALA A 32 11.91 2.77 -3.98
N HIS A 33 11.61 2.30 -2.78
CA HIS A 33 12.59 1.68 -1.88
C HIS A 33 12.24 0.21 -1.67
N PRO A 34 12.99 -0.73 -2.27
CA PRO A 34 12.66 -2.16 -2.16
C PRO A 34 12.59 -2.67 -0.73
N GLU A 35 13.45 -2.18 0.15
CA GLU A 35 13.44 -2.60 1.54
C GLU A 35 12.17 -2.14 2.27
N LYS A 36 11.63 -1.00 1.91
CA LYS A 36 10.38 -0.55 2.46
C LYS A 36 9.21 -1.38 1.93
N ALA A 37 9.23 -1.71 0.65
CA ALA A 37 8.20 -2.58 0.08
C ALA A 37 8.20 -3.94 0.78
N ALA A 38 9.37 -4.51 1.04
CA ALA A 38 9.49 -5.78 1.74
C ALA A 38 8.92 -5.68 3.16
N SER A 39 9.26 -4.60 3.87
CA SER A 39 8.77 -4.39 5.22
C SER A 39 7.25 -4.24 5.25
N LEU A 40 6.67 -3.50 4.31
CA LEU A 40 5.23 -3.33 4.25
C LEU A 40 4.53 -4.64 3.89
N ASN A 41 5.11 -5.45 3.02
CA ASN A 41 4.56 -6.76 2.70
C ASN A 41 4.56 -7.69 3.90
N GLU A 42 5.63 -7.65 4.70
CA GLU A 42 5.75 -8.50 5.86
C GLU A 42 4.81 -8.07 6.98
N ASN A 43 4.77 -6.78 7.28
CA ASN A 43 4.04 -6.25 8.42
C ASN A 43 2.62 -5.82 8.10
N ARG A 44 2.35 -5.48 6.84
CA ARG A 44 1.07 -4.94 6.39
C ARG A 44 0.64 -3.72 7.19
N GLU A 45 1.63 -2.94 7.63
CA GLU A 45 1.40 -1.75 8.43
C GLU A 45 2.63 -0.86 8.33
N ASP A 46 2.41 0.46 8.34
CA ASP A 46 3.51 1.43 8.44
C ASP A 46 3.42 2.08 9.82
N PRO A 47 4.14 1.55 10.82
CA PRO A 47 4.02 2.05 12.19
C PRO A 47 4.53 3.47 12.37
N LYS A 48 5.34 3.97 11.45
CA LYS A 48 5.87 5.33 11.53
C LYS A 48 4.91 6.35 10.96
N LYS A 49 4.24 6.01 9.86
CA LYS A 49 3.41 6.98 9.13
C LYS A 49 1.91 6.76 9.33
N LEU A 50 1.48 5.52 9.45
CA LEU A 50 0.07 5.17 9.65
C LEU A 50 -0.04 4.10 10.72
N PRO A 51 0.30 4.43 11.98
CA PRO A 51 0.24 3.43 13.06
C PRO A 51 -1.18 2.96 13.28
N GLY A 52 -1.35 1.67 13.48
CA GLY A 52 -2.65 1.08 13.72
C GLY A 52 -3.50 0.84 12.50
N ILE A 53 -3.04 1.25 11.32
CA ILE A 53 -3.78 1.04 10.07
C ILE A 53 -3.18 -0.15 9.34
N LYS A 54 -3.97 -1.20 9.15
CA LYS A 54 -3.52 -2.39 8.42
C LYS A 54 -3.80 -2.26 6.94
N ILE A 55 -2.83 -2.68 6.12
CA ILE A 55 -2.96 -2.70 4.67
C ILE A 55 -3.62 -4.02 4.30
N PRO A 56 -4.78 -4.02 3.60
CA PRO A 56 -5.41 -5.26 3.17
C PRO A 56 -4.46 -6.13 2.35
N GLU A 57 -4.53 -7.44 2.56
CA GLU A 57 -3.62 -8.37 1.89
C GLU A 57 -3.83 -8.42 0.38
N GLU A 58 -5.01 -8.04 -0.08
CA GLU A 58 -5.32 -7.99 -1.50
C GLU A 58 -4.59 -6.86 -2.24
N ILE A 59 -4.09 -5.86 -1.50
CA ILE A 59 -3.29 -4.81 -2.12
C ILE A 59 -1.89 -5.36 -2.35
N ALA A 60 -1.48 -5.42 -3.63
CA ALA A 60 -0.12 -5.82 -3.97
C ALA A 60 0.84 -4.69 -3.66
N ILE A 61 1.96 -5.01 -3.02
CA ILE A 61 2.98 -4.03 -2.70
C ILE A 61 4.26 -4.47 -3.39
N THR A 62 4.86 -3.58 -4.17
CA THR A 62 6.05 -3.91 -4.95
C THR A 62 7.05 -2.77 -4.93
N GLY A 63 8.35 -3.11 -5.01
CA GLY A 63 9.44 -2.15 -5.17
C GLY A 63 10.09 -2.22 -6.55
N ASP A 64 9.48 -2.97 -7.42
CA ASP A 64 10.05 -3.24 -8.75
C ASP A 64 9.63 -2.19 -9.77
#